data_403e9c9419ec27091687b5abab2e9c7c
#
_entry.id   403e9c9419ec27091687b5abab2e9c7c
#
_cell.length_a   1.000
_cell.length_b   1.000
_cell.length_c   1.000
_cell.angle_alpha   90.00
_cell.angle_beta   90.00
_cell.angle_gamma   90.00
#
_symmetry.space_group_name_H-M   'P 1'
#
loop_
_entity.id
_entity.type
_entity.pdbx_description
1 polymer ?
#
loop_
_entity_poly.entity_id
_entity_poly.type
_entity_poly.pdbx_seq_one_letter_code
_entity_poly.pdbx_strand_id
1 'polypeptide(L)'
;MGQRIKLPDPVADIYRAVVRLEELYPGRKFTPDGHLVGSIGEVIAAEALGLTLYPASYAGHDAHDGKGGDVQIKMTAGHSVAMYAECVRLVVLKVVSPEEAEIVYDGPGAPAWAHAGKKDINGHGSYA
;
A
#
# COMPACT_ATOMS: atom_id res chain seq x y z
N MET A 1 8.41 -8.84 -9.98
CA MET A 1 8.14 -7.70 -9.13
C MET A 1 9.28 -6.72 -9.20
N GLY A 2 9.25 -5.70 -8.42
CA GLY A 2 10.32 -4.74 -8.39
C GLY A 2 10.14 -3.59 -9.35
N GLN A 3 8.95 -3.43 -9.92
CA GLN A 3 8.67 -2.24 -10.73
C GLN A 3 8.78 -1.01 -9.85
N ARG A 4 9.67 -0.07 -10.24
CA ARG A 4 9.83 1.19 -9.53
C ARG A 4 8.88 2.23 -10.10
N ILE A 5 8.33 3.03 -9.21
CA ILE A 5 7.37 4.08 -9.56
C ILE A 5 7.89 5.38 -8.95
N LYS A 6 8.01 6.40 -9.78
CA LYS A 6 8.36 7.73 -9.28
C LYS A 6 7.15 8.31 -8.56
N LEU A 7 7.35 8.74 -7.32
CA LEU A 7 6.28 9.36 -6.54
C LEU A 7 6.02 10.77 -7.05
N PRO A 8 4.74 11.20 -7.13
CA PRO A 8 4.42 12.58 -7.48
C PRO A 8 5.07 13.56 -6.49
N ASP A 9 5.38 14.77 -6.95
CA ASP A 9 6.08 15.74 -6.12
C ASP A 9 5.41 16.01 -4.77
N PRO A 10 4.08 16.17 -4.66
CA PRO A 10 3.48 16.37 -3.35
C PRO A 10 3.69 15.17 -2.40
N VAL A 11 3.68 13.95 -2.93
CA VAL A 11 3.94 12.76 -2.11
C VAL A 11 5.39 12.73 -1.66
N ALA A 12 6.32 13.00 -2.59
CA ALA A 12 7.74 13.08 -2.27
C ALA A 12 8.00 14.16 -1.21
N ASP A 13 7.30 15.29 -1.28
CA ASP A 13 7.42 16.36 -0.30
C ASP A 13 7.02 15.89 1.10
N ILE A 14 5.95 15.09 1.21
CA ILE A 14 5.53 14.53 2.49
C ILE A 14 6.63 13.66 3.08
N TYR A 15 7.18 12.75 2.29
CA TYR A 15 8.21 11.83 2.78
C TYR A 15 9.52 12.54 3.08
N ARG A 16 9.87 13.58 2.31
CA ARG A 16 11.05 14.42 2.62
C ARG A 16 10.84 15.18 3.93
N ALA A 17 9.61 15.66 4.18
CA ALA A 17 9.29 16.32 5.44
C ALA A 17 9.43 15.38 6.62
N VAL A 18 9.04 14.12 6.45
CA VAL A 18 9.21 13.10 7.49
C VAL A 18 10.70 12.93 7.83
N VAL A 19 11.56 12.82 6.82
CA VAL A 19 13.01 12.71 7.03
C VAL A 19 13.51 13.92 7.83
N ARG A 20 13.09 15.14 7.46
CA ARG A 20 13.49 16.35 8.15
C ARG A 20 13.01 16.37 9.60
N LEU A 21 11.79 15.95 9.85
CA LEU A 21 11.25 15.89 11.21
C LEU A 21 12.05 14.92 12.07
N GLU A 22 12.43 13.77 11.51
CA GLU A 22 13.19 12.78 12.26
C GLU A 22 14.62 13.24 12.53
N GLU A 23 15.18 14.08 11.66
CA GLU A 23 16.46 14.72 11.91
C GLU A 23 16.38 15.79 12.99
N LEU A 24 15.29 16.59 12.97
CA LEU A 24 15.09 17.66 13.95
C LEU A 24 14.78 17.12 15.35
N TYR A 25 14.12 15.98 15.41
CA TYR A 25 13.69 15.38 16.68
C TYR A 25 14.20 13.95 16.78
N PRO A 26 15.49 13.76 17.07
CA PRO A 26 16.09 12.41 17.09
C PRO A 26 15.38 11.50 18.08
N GLY A 27 15.22 10.24 17.69
CA GLY A 27 14.58 9.23 18.55
C GLY A 27 13.07 9.17 18.42
N ARG A 28 12.45 10.08 17.69
CA ARG A 28 11.00 10.06 17.47
C ARG A 28 10.71 9.72 16.02
N LYS A 29 9.74 8.86 15.80
CA LYS A 29 9.30 8.48 14.45
C LYS A 29 8.10 9.31 14.03
N PHE A 30 8.06 9.65 12.74
CA PHE A 30 6.97 10.41 12.13
C PHE A 30 6.41 9.62 10.95
N THR A 31 6.24 8.32 11.13
CA THR A 31 5.85 7.39 10.07
C THR A 31 4.43 7.69 9.58
N PRO A 32 4.25 8.05 8.30
CA PRO A 32 2.91 8.20 7.75
C PRO A 32 2.17 6.87 7.75
N ASP A 33 0.88 6.92 8.09
CA ASP A 33 0.05 5.72 8.12
C ASP A 33 -1.41 6.09 7.87
N GLY A 34 -2.30 5.11 8.01
CA GLY A 34 -3.74 5.33 7.96
C GLY A 34 -4.24 5.81 6.61
N HIS A 35 -5.17 6.74 6.64
CA HIS A 35 -5.82 7.26 5.42
C HIS A 35 -4.85 7.88 4.44
N LEU A 36 -3.85 8.60 4.93
CA LEU A 36 -2.88 9.25 4.06
C LEU A 36 -2.14 8.22 3.21
N VAL A 37 -1.58 7.21 3.85
CA VAL A 37 -0.80 6.17 3.16
C VAL A 37 -1.71 5.32 2.28
N GLY A 38 -2.90 4.98 2.77
CA GLY A 38 -3.86 4.22 1.99
C GLY A 38 -4.25 4.92 0.70
N SER A 39 -4.59 6.19 0.79
CA SER A 39 -4.98 6.97 -0.39
C SER A 39 -3.83 7.15 -1.37
N ILE A 40 -2.62 7.41 -0.86
CA ILE A 40 -1.43 7.53 -1.72
C ILE A 40 -1.20 6.22 -2.48
N GLY A 41 -1.22 5.09 -1.78
CA GLY A 41 -1.01 3.79 -2.41
C GLY A 41 -2.04 3.51 -3.50
N GLU A 42 -3.29 3.84 -3.23
CA GLU A 42 -4.37 3.61 -4.19
C GLU A 42 -4.16 4.41 -5.48
N VAL A 43 -3.89 5.72 -5.36
CA VAL A 43 -3.75 6.54 -6.57
C VAL A 43 -2.49 6.18 -7.35
N ILE A 44 -1.40 5.87 -6.67
CA ILE A 44 -0.16 5.47 -7.34
C ILE A 44 -0.34 4.15 -8.08
N ALA A 45 -0.92 3.15 -7.43
CA ALA A 45 -1.15 1.86 -8.07
C ALA A 45 -2.12 1.98 -9.24
N ALA A 46 -3.18 2.76 -9.10
CA ALA A 46 -4.15 2.95 -10.16
C ALA A 46 -3.50 3.56 -11.40
N GLU A 47 -2.68 4.58 -11.22
CA GLU A 47 -1.97 5.22 -12.34
C GLU A 47 -0.95 4.26 -12.98
N ALA A 48 -0.18 3.57 -12.16
CA ALA A 48 0.88 2.70 -12.68
C ALA A 48 0.33 1.47 -13.39
N LEU A 49 -0.80 0.94 -12.96
CA LEU A 49 -1.34 -0.33 -13.44
C LEU A 49 -2.62 -0.19 -14.25
N GLY A 50 -3.08 1.04 -14.50
CA GLY A 50 -4.29 1.27 -15.28
C GLY A 50 -5.55 0.79 -14.60
N LEU A 51 -5.62 0.90 -13.27
CA LEU A 51 -6.79 0.48 -12.51
C LEU A 51 -7.76 1.64 -12.33
N THR A 52 -9.03 1.31 -12.10
CA THR A 52 -10.06 2.30 -11.78
C THR A 52 -10.40 2.18 -10.30
N LEU A 53 -10.24 3.28 -9.57
CA LEU A 53 -10.52 3.29 -8.14
C LEU A 53 -12.02 3.26 -7.88
N TYR A 54 -12.43 2.48 -6.87
CA TYR A 54 -13.77 2.60 -6.32
C TYR A 54 -13.85 3.84 -5.42
N PRO A 55 -15.07 4.31 -5.11
CA PRO A 55 -15.22 5.36 -4.10
C PRO A 55 -14.59 4.94 -2.77
N ALA A 56 -14.07 5.90 -2.02
CA ALA A 56 -13.30 5.63 -0.81
C ALA A 56 -14.04 4.79 0.23
N SER A 57 -15.38 4.82 0.21
CA SER A 57 -16.20 4.06 1.15
C SER A 57 -16.61 2.69 0.64
N TYR A 58 -16.14 2.27 -0.53
CA TYR A 58 -16.53 0.99 -1.09
C TYR A 58 -15.91 -0.15 -0.28
N ALA A 59 -16.77 -1.04 0.21
CA ALA A 59 -16.33 -2.07 1.14
C ALA A 59 -15.54 -3.19 0.44
N GLY A 60 -14.42 -3.57 1.03
CA GLY A 60 -13.67 -4.76 0.67
C GLY A 60 -12.70 -4.64 -0.50
N HIS A 61 -12.86 -3.62 -1.34
CA HIS A 61 -12.03 -3.48 -2.54
C HIS A 61 -11.67 -2.03 -2.78
N ASP A 62 -10.48 -1.80 -3.28
CA ASP A 62 -9.98 -0.46 -3.54
C ASP A 62 -10.15 -0.04 -4.99
N ALA A 63 -10.05 -1.00 -5.92
CA ALA A 63 -10.06 -0.71 -7.34
C ALA A 63 -10.55 -1.92 -8.13
N HIS A 64 -10.73 -1.73 -9.44
CA HIS A 64 -10.99 -2.82 -10.37
C HIS A 64 -10.19 -2.63 -11.64
N ASP A 65 -9.96 -3.72 -12.37
CA ASP A 65 -9.14 -3.72 -13.57
C ASP A 65 -9.94 -3.47 -14.86
N GLY A 66 -11.24 -3.26 -14.74
CA GLY A 66 -12.10 -3.07 -15.91
C GLY A 66 -12.53 -4.37 -16.58
N LYS A 67 -12.11 -5.51 -16.05
CA LYS A 67 -12.40 -6.84 -16.63
C LYS A 67 -13.07 -7.75 -15.60
N GLY A 68 -13.72 -7.15 -14.61
CA GLY A 68 -14.40 -7.90 -13.54
C GLY A 68 -13.49 -8.32 -12.39
N GLY A 69 -12.22 -7.92 -12.40
CA GLY A 69 -11.29 -8.24 -11.31
C GLY A 69 -11.20 -7.13 -10.29
N ASP A 70 -11.54 -7.44 -9.05
CA ASP A 70 -11.40 -6.51 -7.94
C ASP A 70 -10.00 -6.59 -7.35
N VAL A 71 -9.48 -5.44 -6.93
CA VAL A 71 -8.10 -5.29 -6.49
C VAL A 71 -8.07 -4.64 -5.12
N GLN A 72 -7.30 -5.23 -4.21
CA GLN A 72 -6.97 -4.60 -2.95
C GLN A 72 -5.55 -4.05 -3.04
N ILE A 73 -5.35 -2.83 -2.58
CA ILE A 73 -4.07 -2.13 -2.69
C ILE A 73 -3.58 -1.82 -1.29
N LYS A 74 -2.34 -2.16 -1.01
CA LYS A 74 -1.69 -1.87 0.26
C LYS A 74 -0.36 -1.19 0.00
N MET A 75 -0.01 -0.21 0.82
CA MET A 75 1.30 0.44 0.75
C MET A 75 1.90 0.49 2.14
N THR A 76 3.22 0.30 2.21
CA THR A 76 3.94 0.33 3.46
C THR A 76 5.31 0.96 3.27
N ALA A 77 5.86 1.52 4.35
CA ALA A 77 7.27 1.87 4.43
C ALA A 77 8.05 0.81 5.22
N GLY A 78 7.34 -0.17 5.79
CA GLY A 78 7.93 -1.26 6.57
C GLY A 78 8.07 -2.55 5.78
N HIS A 79 7.97 -3.67 6.47
CA HIS A 79 8.20 -4.98 5.90
C HIS A 79 6.94 -5.82 5.73
N SER A 80 5.83 -5.39 6.29
CA SER A 80 4.58 -6.15 6.21
C SER A 80 3.38 -5.24 6.09
N VAL A 81 2.28 -5.79 5.60
CA VAL A 81 0.99 -5.11 5.52
C VAL A 81 -0.08 -5.98 6.16
N ALA A 82 -1.08 -5.34 6.75
CA ALA A 82 -2.21 -6.05 7.31
C ALA A 82 -3.20 -6.39 6.20
N MET A 83 -3.74 -7.61 6.25
CA MET A 83 -4.81 -8.05 5.37
C MET A 83 -6.04 -8.32 6.22
N TYR A 84 -7.12 -7.63 5.89
CA TYR A 84 -8.39 -7.78 6.64
C TYR A 84 -9.33 -8.79 6.02
N ALA A 85 -9.11 -9.12 4.74
CA ALA A 85 -9.94 -10.08 4.03
C ALA A 85 -9.17 -10.66 2.86
N GLU A 86 -9.58 -11.86 2.43
CA GLU A 86 -9.08 -12.44 1.20
C GLU A 86 -9.60 -11.64 0.00
N CYS A 87 -8.78 -11.48 -1.01
CA CYS A 87 -9.14 -10.72 -2.20
C CYS A 87 -8.70 -11.45 -3.46
N VAL A 88 -9.30 -11.08 -4.61
CA VAL A 88 -8.98 -11.71 -5.89
C VAL A 88 -7.57 -11.34 -6.34
N ARG A 89 -7.24 -10.05 -6.26
CA ARG A 89 -5.92 -9.55 -6.62
C ARG A 89 -5.44 -8.60 -5.54
N LEU A 90 -4.19 -8.77 -5.18
CA LEU A 90 -3.52 -7.92 -4.19
C LEU A 90 -2.34 -7.23 -4.85
N VAL A 91 -2.24 -5.93 -4.66
CA VAL A 91 -1.08 -5.14 -5.06
C VAL A 91 -0.47 -4.54 -3.79
N VAL A 92 0.80 -4.80 -3.56
CA VAL A 92 1.52 -4.26 -2.41
C VAL A 92 2.66 -3.38 -2.91
N LEU A 93 2.68 -2.14 -2.43
CA LEU A 93 3.74 -1.20 -2.73
C LEU A 93 4.54 -0.91 -1.47
N LYS A 94 5.83 -0.68 -1.67
CA LYS A 94 6.73 -0.27 -0.59
C LYS A 94 7.38 1.05 -0.96
N VAL A 95 7.36 2.00 -0.05
CA VAL A 95 8.11 3.24 -0.21
C VAL A 95 9.58 2.92 0.05
N VAL A 96 10.43 3.11 -0.96
CA VAL A 96 11.85 2.79 -0.86
C VAL A 96 12.70 4.04 -0.64
N SER A 97 12.19 5.21 -1.03
CA SER A 97 12.81 6.51 -0.76
C SER A 97 11.71 7.56 -0.85
N PRO A 98 11.98 8.81 -0.45
CA PRO A 98 10.97 9.86 -0.63
C PRO A 98 10.50 10.04 -2.08
N GLU A 99 11.33 9.67 -3.04
CA GLU A 99 11.05 9.87 -4.47
C GLU A 99 10.49 8.65 -5.16
N GLU A 100 10.57 7.45 -4.56
CA GLU A 100 10.21 6.22 -5.26
C GLU A 100 9.49 5.22 -4.38
N ALA A 101 8.55 4.50 -5.00
CA ALA A 101 7.95 3.30 -4.44
C ALA A 101 8.26 2.12 -5.35
N GLU A 102 8.08 0.92 -4.83
CA GLU A 102 8.29 -0.32 -5.58
C GLU A 102 7.07 -1.21 -5.42
N ILE A 103 6.61 -1.80 -6.51
CA ILE A 103 5.59 -2.85 -6.45
C ILE A 103 6.29 -4.14 -6.02
N VAL A 104 6.08 -4.54 -4.78
CA VAL A 104 6.73 -5.74 -4.22
C VAL A 104 5.88 -6.99 -4.37
N TYR A 105 4.61 -6.83 -4.65
CA TYR A 105 3.72 -7.95 -4.95
C TYR A 105 2.58 -7.46 -5.84
N ASP A 106 2.26 -8.22 -6.87
CA ASP A 106 1.08 -8.01 -7.70
C ASP A 106 0.64 -9.38 -8.18
N GLY A 107 -0.43 -9.88 -7.62
CA GLY A 107 -0.89 -11.20 -7.97
C GLY A 107 -2.15 -11.60 -7.21
N PRO A 108 -2.52 -12.89 -7.30
CA PRO A 108 -3.71 -13.38 -6.61
C PRO A 108 -3.65 -13.12 -5.11
N GLY A 109 -4.77 -12.73 -4.54
CA GLY A 109 -4.86 -12.47 -3.12
C GLY A 109 -4.89 -13.73 -2.27
N ALA A 110 -5.43 -14.83 -2.81
CA ALA A 110 -5.55 -16.07 -2.04
C ALA A 110 -4.21 -16.62 -1.54
N PRO A 111 -3.15 -16.72 -2.38
CA PRO A 111 -1.85 -17.13 -1.87
C PRO A 111 -1.28 -16.20 -0.82
N ALA A 112 -1.44 -14.89 -0.99
CA ALA A 112 -0.96 -13.92 -0.02
C ALA A 112 -1.70 -14.06 1.30
N TRP A 113 -3.02 -14.26 1.24
CA TRP A 113 -3.84 -14.51 2.43
C TRP A 113 -3.41 -15.76 3.17
N ALA A 114 -3.13 -16.83 2.44
CA ALA A 114 -2.66 -18.08 3.02
C ALA A 114 -1.30 -17.91 3.72
N HIS A 115 -0.42 -17.06 3.17
CA HIS A 115 0.88 -16.76 3.75
C HIS A 115 0.81 -15.77 4.91
N ALA A 116 -0.31 -15.11 5.12
CA ALA A 116 -0.47 -14.17 6.23
C ALA A 116 -0.45 -14.88 7.58
N GLY A 117 -0.64 -16.19 7.59
CA GLY A 117 -0.59 -16.97 8.81
C GLY A 117 -1.85 -16.80 9.65
N LYS A 118 -1.67 -16.82 10.97
CA LYS A 118 -2.81 -16.69 11.87
C LYS A 118 -3.37 -15.28 11.84
N LYS A 119 -4.70 -15.20 11.81
CA LYS A 119 -5.38 -13.93 12.02
C LYS A 119 -5.22 -13.52 13.48
N ASP A 120 -5.11 -12.24 13.72
CA ASP A 120 -5.16 -11.72 15.08
C ASP A 120 -6.60 -11.77 15.61
N ILE A 121 -6.80 -11.31 16.84
CA ILE A 121 -8.12 -11.35 17.47
C ILE A 121 -9.15 -10.49 16.77
N ASN A 122 -8.74 -9.59 15.89
CA ASN A 122 -9.63 -8.73 15.11
C ASN A 122 -9.88 -9.29 13.71
N GLY A 123 -9.39 -10.48 13.43
CA GLY A 123 -9.56 -11.10 12.13
C GLY A 123 -8.54 -10.65 11.10
N HIS A 124 -7.49 -9.99 11.52
CA HIS A 124 -6.41 -9.55 10.63
C HIS A 124 -5.45 -10.69 10.37
N GLY A 125 -4.82 -10.65 9.20
CA GLY A 125 -3.60 -11.37 8.93
C GLY A 125 -2.55 -10.37 8.52
N SER A 126 -1.31 -10.81 8.38
CA SER A 126 -0.26 -9.93 7.86
C SER A 126 0.56 -10.65 6.80
N TYR A 127 1.05 -9.87 5.85
CA TYR A 127 1.88 -10.34 4.74
C TYR A 127 3.21 -9.59 4.78
N ALA A 128 4.28 -10.34 4.81
CA ALA A 128 5.62 -9.76 4.88
C ALA A 128 6.38 -9.93 3.56
#